data_d0f328e6149325fe79d51af226ec5ba8
#
_entry.id   d0f328e6149325fe79d51af226ec5ba8
#
_cell.length_a   1.000
_cell.length_b   1.000
_cell.length_c   1.000
_cell.angle_alpha   90.00
_cell.angle_beta   90.00
_cell.angle_gamma   90.00
#
_symmetry.space_group_name_H-M   'P 1'
#
loop_
_entity.id
_entity.type
_entity.pdbx_description
1 polymer ?
#
loop_
_entity_poly.entity_id
_entity_poly.type
_entity_poly.pdbx_seq_one_letter_code
_entity_poly.pdbx_strand_id
1 'polypeptide(L)'
;MNYGRWAPYTPVAKRRANAAKEIDKLRKKGMKIAPIEVHGRKISNTFWGQAWCSHLEKFSDYENRLPRGRTYVRNGSVCHLAISKGKVEAIVSGSTLYHINITITPLSARKWKDIRQQCAGQIGSMLELLQGRFSDNVMGIVTDKNKGLFPKPSEIRLACDCPDWAEMCKHIAAVLYGVGTRLDQQPELLFLLRNVDHEVLISQELELQSATSEKRKRRRLADSDLSDIFGVDMEAPVKPGRKRRAVGKKATRKKKTAFTPTAAAVARLRKRFGMNTSQFAKLVGVSPPTVSNWENGSGTLNLRQRTQDALTQVAKLTPEQAARKFKRDR
;
A
#
# COMPACT_ATOMS: atom_id res chain seq x y z
N MET A 1 19.28 -16.02 54.31
CA MET A 1 18.81 -15.42 53.05
C MET A 1 17.71 -16.32 52.50
N ASN A 2 16.47 -15.83 52.53
CA ASN A 2 15.30 -16.62 52.13
C ASN A 2 15.20 -16.56 50.59
N TYR A 3 15.69 -17.58 49.89
CA TYR A 3 15.50 -17.72 48.44
C TYR A 3 14.00 -17.91 48.19
N GLY A 4 13.35 -16.82 47.77
CA GLY A 4 11.91 -16.77 47.56
C GLY A 4 11.44 -17.91 46.67
N ARG A 5 10.53 -18.74 47.18
CA ARG A 5 9.85 -19.81 46.46
C ARG A 5 9.21 -19.21 45.21
N TRP A 6 9.61 -19.67 44.06
CA TRP A 6 8.92 -19.34 42.79
C TRP A 6 7.44 -19.70 42.97
N ALA A 7 6.59 -18.75 42.58
CA ALA A 7 5.15 -19.00 42.62
C ALA A 7 4.81 -20.26 41.77
N PRO A 8 3.91 -21.13 42.29
CA PRO A 8 3.57 -22.36 41.58
C PRO A 8 3.04 -22.07 40.15
N TYR A 9 3.36 -22.95 39.24
CA TYR A 9 2.93 -22.82 37.84
C TYR A 9 1.40 -22.77 37.76
N THR A 10 0.88 -21.71 37.15
CA THR A 10 -0.56 -21.59 36.87
C THR A 10 -0.83 -21.97 35.39
N PRO A 11 -1.64 -23.00 35.11
CA PRO A 11 -2.01 -23.40 33.79
C PRO A 11 -2.60 -22.26 32.96
N VAL A 12 -2.35 -22.27 31.65
CA VAL A 12 -2.83 -21.21 30.72
C VAL A 12 -4.34 -21.02 30.79
N ALA A 13 -5.11 -22.12 30.86
CA ALA A 13 -6.56 -22.06 31.01
C ALA A 13 -7.02 -21.31 32.28
N LYS A 14 -6.38 -21.59 33.42
CA LYS A 14 -6.69 -20.91 34.69
C LYS A 14 -6.32 -19.41 34.61
N ARG A 15 -5.18 -19.07 34.01
CA ARG A 15 -4.79 -17.67 33.80
C ARG A 15 -5.79 -16.91 32.91
N ARG A 16 -6.26 -17.54 31.82
CA ARG A 16 -7.31 -16.97 30.97
C ARG A 16 -8.63 -16.77 31.71
N ALA A 17 -9.07 -17.75 32.47
CA ALA A 17 -10.31 -17.64 33.26
C ALA A 17 -10.22 -16.51 34.31
N ASN A 18 -9.09 -16.36 34.99
CA ASN A 18 -8.87 -15.28 35.94
C ASN A 18 -8.84 -13.91 35.23
N ALA A 19 -8.13 -13.84 34.11
CA ALA A 19 -8.09 -12.61 33.31
C ALA A 19 -9.47 -12.20 32.80
N ALA A 20 -10.29 -13.15 32.31
CA ALA A 20 -11.65 -12.88 31.87
C ALA A 20 -12.49 -12.25 33.01
N LYS A 21 -12.41 -12.80 34.23
CA LYS A 21 -13.13 -12.26 35.38
C LYS A 21 -12.71 -10.82 35.72
N GLU A 22 -11.42 -10.54 35.71
CA GLU A 22 -10.92 -9.18 35.98
C GLU A 22 -11.29 -8.19 34.86
N ILE A 23 -11.21 -8.63 33.58
CA ILE A 23 -11.63 -7.83 32.45
C ILE A 23 -13.13 -7.52 32.49
N ASP A 24 -13.97 -8.47 32.92
CA ASP A 24 -15.40 -8.24 33.08
C ASP A 24 -15.69 -7.22 34.22
N LYS A 25 -14.89 -7.23 35.27
CA LYS A 25 -14.96 -6.17 36.27
C LYS A 25 -14.63 -4.78 35.70
N LEU A 26 -13.59 -4.69 34.85
CA LEU A 26 -13.22 -3.44 34.20
C LEU A 26 -14.31 -2.96 33.22
N ARG A 27 -14.94 -3.88 32.50
CA ARG A 27 -16.10 -3.56 31.62
C ARG A 27 -17.28 -3.02 32.44
N LYS A 28 -17.59 -3.63 33.57
CA LYS A 28 -18.65 -3.15 34.46
C LYS A 28 -18.36 -1.77 35.05
N LYS A 29 -17.08 -1.39 35.18
CA LYS A 29 -16.64 -0.04 35.57
C LYS A 29 -16.63 0.96 34.41
N GLY A 30 -17.13 0.59 33.23
CA GLY A 30 -17.24 1.47 32.06
C GLY A 30 -16.01 1.49 31.13
N MET A 31 -15.00 0.65 31.39
CA MET A 31 -13.83 0.61 30.50
C MET A 31 -14.16 -0.07 29.17
N LYS A 32 -13.88 0.60 28.05
CA LYS A 32 -13.98 0.00 26.71
C LYS A 32 -12.82 -0.96 26.48
N ILE A 33 -13.10 -2.25 26.53
CA ILE A 33 -12.11 -3.31 26.35
C ILE A 33 -11.99 -3.68 24.87
N ALA A 34 -10.77 -3.61 24.33
CA ALA A 34 -10.43 -3.96 22.95
C ALA A 34 -9.33 -5.04 22.95
N PRO A 35 -9.67 -6.33 23.01
CA PRO A 35 -8.70 -7.41 23.05
C PRO A 35 -7.99 -7.57 21.71
N ILE A 36 -6.86 -8.27 21.73
CA ILE A 36 -6.18 -8.72 20.51
C ILE A 36 -6.47 -10.21 20.32
N GLU A 37 -7.06 -10.50 19.17
CA GLU A 37 -7.36 -11.87 18.75
C GLU A 37 -6.54 -12.19 17.51
N VAL A 38 -5.76 -13.27 17.59
CA VAL A 38 -4.95 -13.76 16.46
C VAL A 38 -5.61 -15.02 15.90
N HIS A 39 -6.05 -14.95 14.67
CA HIS A 39 -6.64 -16.07 13.97
C HIS A 39 -5.60 -16.78 13.10
N GLY A 40 -5.37 -18.07 13.36
CA GLY A 40 -4.43 -18.90 12.60
C GLY A 40 -2.98 -18.81 13.10
N ARG A 41 -2.03 -19.13 12.19
CA ARG A 41 -0.60 -19.24 12.54
C ARG A 41 0.16 -17.91 12.48
N LYS A 42 -0.27 -16.99 11.62
CA LYS A 42 0.37 -15.68 11.44
C LYS A 42 -0.20 -14.68 12.43
N ILE A 43 0.65 -13.84 13.00
CA ILE A 43 0.26 -12.77 13.91
C ILE A 43 -0.40 -11.64 13.13
N SER A 44 0.11 -11.36 11.93
CA SER A 44 -0.37 -10.30 11.04
C SER A 44 -0.43 -10.81 9.61
N ASN A 45 -1.39 -10.33 8.83
CA ASN A 45 -1.68 -10.79 7.47
C ASN A 45 -1.53 -9.70 6.41
N THR A 46 -1.71 -8.44 6.77
CA THR A 46 -1.58 -7.30 5.84
C THR A 46 -0.15 -6.78 5.78
N PHE A 47 0.13 -5.95 4.79
CA PHE A 47 1.43 -5.30 4.64
C PHE A 47 1.86 -4.55 5.91
N TRP A 48 0.98 -3.71 6.46
CA TRP A 48 1.30 -2.85 7.59
C TRP A 48 1.64 -3.63 8.86
N GLY A 49 0.84 -4.63 9.19
CA GLY A 49 1.08 -5.47 10.36
C GLY A 49 2.30 -6.36 10.19
N GLN A 50 2.51 -6.95 9.00
CA GLN A 50 3.71 -7.76 8.72
C GLN A 50 4.98 -6.92 8.74
N ALA A 51 4.97 -5.73 8.12
CA ALA A 51 6.10 -4.83 8.11
C ALA A 51 6.47 -4.35 9.51
N TRP A 52 5.46 -4.05 10.37
CA TRP A 52 5.66 -3.75 11.78
C TRP A 52 6.34 -4.91 12.52
N CYS A 53 5.82 -6.13 12.42
CA CYS A 53 6.40 -7.29 13.07
C CYS A 53 7.82 -7.58 12.59
N SER A 54 8.05 -7.52 11.28
CA SER A 54 9.38 -7.71 10.69
C SER A 54 10.37 -6.62 11.11
N HIS A 55 9.88 -5.38 11.29
CA HIS A 55 10.71 -4.28 11.77
C HIS A 55 11.17 -4.53 13.20
N LEU A 56 10.27 -4.94 14.11
CA LEU A 56 10.62 -5.30 15.49
C LEU A 56 11.65 -6.43 15.55
N GLU A 57 11.51 -7.44 14.72
CA GLU A 57 12.38 -8.62 14.68
C GLU A 57 13.81 -8.31 14.17
N LYS A 58 14.01 -7.15 13.53
CA LYS A 58 15.34 -6.69 13.08
C LYS A 58 16.21 -6.10 14.20
N PHE A 59 15.68 -5.94 15.41
CA PHE A 59 16.43 -5.40 16.55
C PHE A 59 16.89 -6.54 17.47
N SER A 60 18.20 -6.77 17.50
CA SER A 60 18.84 -7.85 18.28
C SER A 60 18.54 -7.78 19.78
N ASP A 61 18.40 -6.58 20.34
CA ASP A 61 18.13 -6.37 21.77
C ASP A 61 16.82 -7.00 22.23
N TYR A 62 15.91 -7.29 21.31
CA TYR A 62 14.60 -7.87 21.59
C TYR A 62 14.49 -9.37 21.29
N GLU A 63 15.53 -9.98 20.75
CA GLU A 63 15.51 -11.35 20.20
C GLU A 63 15.09 -12.39 21.24
N ASN A 64 15.62 -12.30 22.46
CA ASN A 64 15.36 -13.29 23.53
C ASN A 64 13.91 -13.27 24.04
N ARG A 65 13.19 -12.15 23.93
CA ARG A 65 11.83 -11.95 24.48
C ARG A 65 10.74 -12.08 23.41
N LEU A 66 11.07 -11.85 22.16
CA LEU A 66 10.12 -11.89 21.05
C LEU A 66 9.41 -13.24 20.90
N PRO A 67 10.07 -14.44 20.96
CA PRO A 67 9.38 -15.72 20.87
C PRO A 67 8.32 -15.93 21.97
N ARG A 68 8.62 -15.48 23.19
CA ARG A 68 7.66 -15.53 24.31
C ARG A 68 6.49 -14.57 24.08
N GLY A 69 6.75 -13.39 23.58
CA GLY A 69 5.72 -12.42 23.19
C GLY A 69 4.77 -12.97 22.14
N ARG A 70 5.31 -13.61 21.08
CA ARG A 70 4.50 -14.31 20.06
C ARG A 70 3.57 -15.35 20.66
N THR A 71 4.05 -16.13 21.61
CA THR A 71 3.23 -17.13 22.31
C THR A 71 2.12 -16.45 23.11
N TYR A 72 2.42 -15.35 23.80
CA TYR A 72 1.43 -14.62 24.62
C TYR A 72 0.32 -14.03 23.76
N VAL A 73 0.64 -13.34 22.66
CA VAL A 73 -0.37 -12.75 21.79
C VAL A 73 -1.23 -13.81 21.10
N ARG A 74 -0.63 -14.92 20.61
CA ARG A 74 -1.39 -16.05 20.03
C ARG A 74 -2.32 -16.71 21.03
N ASN A 75 -1.94 -16.71 22.29
CA ASN A 75 -2.77 -17.25 23.38
C ASN A 75 -3.89 -16.31 23.81
N GLY A 76 -4.06 -15.14 23.17
CA GLY A 76 -5.07 -14.15 23.57
C GLY A 76 -4.77 -13.53 24.93
N SER A 77 -3.48 -13.46 25.32
CA SER A 77 -3.10 -12.88 26.61
C SER A 77 -3.15 -11.35 26.62
N VAL A 78 -3.21 -10.69 25.46
CA VAL A 78 -3.41 -9.23 25.35
C VAL A 78 -4.90 -8.93 25.45
N CYS A 79 -5.35 -8.71 26.68
CA CYS A 79 -6.77 -8.55 27.00
C CYS A 79 -7.35 -7.19 26.60
N HIS A 80 -6.51 -6.19 26.49
CA HIS A 80 -6.85 -4.85 26.02
C HIS A 80 -5.66 -4.22 25.34
N LEU A 81 -5.89 -3.53 24.22
CA LEU A 81 -4.90 -2.71 23.57
C LEU A 81 -5.57 -1.50 22.91
N ALA A 82 -5.16 -0.32 23.34
CA ALA A 82 -5.56 0.96 22.78
C ALA A 82 -4.34 1.70 22.21
N ILE A 83 -4.49 2.24 21.01
CA ILE A 83 -3.49 3.08 20.35
C ILE A 83 -4.03 4.48 20.30
N SER A 84 -3.25 5.42 20.78
CA SER A 84 -3.51 6.86 20.72
C SER A 84 -2.29 7.59 20.18
N LYS A 85 -2.37 8.91 20.10
CA LYS A 85 -1.30 9.75 19.58
C LYS A 85 0.00 9.57 20.36
N GLY A 86 0.99 8.90 19.73
CA GLY A 86 2.29 8.62 20.34
C GLY A 86 2.28 7.62 21.50
N LYS A 87 1.17 6.90 21.75
CA LYS A 87 1.04 6.06 22.94
C LYS A 87 0.27 4.77 22.65
N VAL A 88 0.74 3.66 23.25
CA VAL A 88 0.02 2.40 23.32
C VAL A 88 -0.21 2.06 24.78
N GLU A 89 -1.46 1.83 25.17
CA GLU A 89 -1.87 1.35 26.47
C GLU A 89 -2.45 -0.04 26.35
N ALA A 90 -2.00 -0.97 27.19
CA ALA A 90 -2.45 -2.35 27.11
C ALA A 90 -2.53 -3.03 28.46
N ILE A 91 -3.38 -4.06 28.52
CA ILE A 91 -3.49 -4.96 29.68
C ILE A 91 -3.21 -6.38 29.20
N VAL A 92 -2.23 -7.02 29.83
CA VAL A 92 -1.80 -8.37 29.48
C VAL A 92 -1.97 -9.32 30.63
N SER A 93 -2.59 -10.45 30.39
CA SER A 93 -2.76 -11.53 31.36
C SER A 93 -1.47 -12.34 31.50
N GLY A 94 -0.96 -12.39 32.70
CA GLY A 94 0.14 -13.26 33.13
C GLY A 94 -0.24 -14.04 34.42
N SER A 95 0.59 -13.98 35.45
CA SER A 95 0.20 -14.46 36.79
C SER A 95 -0.89 -13.56 37.39
N THR A 96 -0.84 -12.28 37.08
CA THR A 96 -1.86 -11.26 37.33
C THR A 96 -2.16 -10.51 36.02
N LEU A 97 -2.98 -9.47 36.08
CA LEU A 97 -3.06 -8.49 35.00
C LEU A 97 -1.89 -7.52 35.12
N TYR A 98 -1.20 -7.30 34.00
CA TYR A 98 -0.12 -6.34 33.88
C TYR A 98 -0.53 -5.18 33.01
N HIS A 99 -0.20 -3.97 33.43
CA HIS A 99 -0.44 -2.74 32.69
C HIS A 99 0.83 -2.34 31.92
N ILE A 100 0.68 -2.12 30.65
CA ILE A 100 1.76 -1.77 29.76
C ILE A 100 1.50 -0.40 29.16
N ASN A 101 2.52 0.46 29.23
CA ASN A 101 2.55 1.75 28.56
C ASN A 101 3.76 1.80 27.63
N ILE A 102 3.50 2.04 26.34
CA ILE A 102 4.55 2.25 25.34
C ILE A 102 4.37 3.65 24.79
N THR A 103 5.42 4.46 24.86
CA THR A 103 5.43 5.80 24.29
C THR A 103 6.34 5.82 23.07
N ILE A 104 5.86 6.34 21.98
CA ILE A 104 6.59 6.43 20.70
C ILE A 104 6.82 7.90 20.36
N THR A 105 8.06 8.26 20.10
CA THR A 105 8.44 9.61 19.72
C THR A 105 7.79 9.96 18.36
N PRO A 106 7.18 11.16 18.24
CA PRO A 106 6.65 11.64 16.98
C PRO A 106 7.69 11.60 15.85
N LEU A 107 7.25 11.36 14.63
CA LEU A 107 8.12 11.45 13.47
C LEU A 107 8.54 12.92 13.27
N SER A 108 9.83 13.19 13.08
CA SER A 108 10.28 14.56 12.86
C SER A 108 9.68 15.15 11.58
N ALA A 109 9.37 16.44 11.61
CA ALA A 109 8.78 17.15 10.46
C ALA A 109 9.64 17.02 9.18
N ARG A 110 10.98 17.00 9.35
CA ARG A 110 11.91 16.80 8.24
C ARG A 110 11.76 15.42 7.61
N LYS A 111 11.79 14.35 8.43
CA LYS A 111 11.59 12.96 7.90
C LYS A 111 10.23 12.81 7.25
N TRP A 112 9.18 13.38 7.85
CA TRP A 112 7.84 13.32 7.27
C TRP A 112 7.76 14.03 5.92
N LYS A 113 8.40 15.20 5.80
CA LYS A 113 8.51 15.92 4.53
C LYS A 113 9.23 15.10 3.47
N ASP A 114 10.35 14.46 3.82
CA ASP A 114 11.13 13.63 2.91
C ASP A 114 10.33 12.41 2.42
N ILE A 115 9.61 11.72 3.33
CA ILE A 115 8.71 10.59 2.96
C ILE A 115 7.63 11.07 1.99
N ARG A 116 6.96 12.18 2.28
CA ARG A 116 5.92 12.74 1.41
C ARG A 116 6.45 13.06 0.02
N GLN A 117 7.61 13.70 -0.07
CA GLN A 117 8.22 14.04 -1.34
C GLN A 117 8.60 12.80 -2.16
N GLN A 118 9.13 11.77 -1.52
CA GLN A 118 9.51 10.54 -2.19
C GLN A 118 8.29 9.69 -2.62
N CYS A 119 7.19 9.75 -1.88
CA CYS A 119 5.95 9.04 -2.22
C CYS A 119 5.02 9.83 -3.14
N ALA A 120 5.31 11.11 -3.41
CA ALA A 120 4.46 11.98 -4.23
C ALA A 120 4.20 11.38 -5.62
N GLY A 121 2.93 11.32 -6.03
CA GLY A 121 2.51 10.76 -7.32
C GLY A 121 2.60 9.24 -7.45
N GLN A 122 2.88 8.52 -6.34
CA GLN A 122 3.01 7.05 -6.35
C GLN A 122 1.89 6.34 -5.58
N ILE A 123 1.05 7.08 -4.87
CA ILE A 123 -0.07 6.55 -4.07
C ILE A 123 -1.36 7.12 -4.66
N GLY A 124 -2.06 6.32 -5.45
CA GLY A 124 -3.22 6.79 -6.23
C GLY A 124 -4.51 6.99 -5.42
N SER A 125 -4.61 6.43 -4.22
CA SER A 125 -5.84 6.56 -3.41
C SER A 125 -5.63 6.22 -1.93
N MET A 126 -6.54 6.71 -1.08
CA MET A 126 -6.63 6.32 0.34
C MET A 126 -6.79 4.82 0.50
N LEU A 127 -7.55 4.19 -0.37
CA LEU A 127 -7.77 2.75 -0.32
C LEU A 127 -6.47 1.96 -0.56
N GLU A 128 -5.65 2.37 -1.54
CA GLU A 128 -4.33 1.77 -1.78
C GLU A 128 -3.40 1.96 -0.58
N LEU A 129 -3.39 3.17 0.01
CA LEU A 129 -2.61 3.46 1.20
C LEU A 129 -2.98 2.54 2.36
N LEU A 130 -4.27 2.44 2.69
CA LEU A 130 -4.73 1.63 3.82
C LEU A 130 -4.60 0.12 3.56
N GLN A 131 -4.80 -0.32 2.33
CA GLN A 131 -4.58 -1.72 1.95
C GLN A 131 -3.10 -2.11 1.85
N GLY A 132 -2.18 -1.15 1.88
CA GLY A 132 -0.75 -1.39 1.70
C GLY A 132 -0.40 -1.92 0.29
N ARG A 133 -1.20 -1.54 -0.71
CA ARG A 133 -0.98 -1.91 -2.12
C ARG A 133 -0.13 -0.86 -2.80
N PHE A 134 1.16 -0.90 -2.51
CA PHE A 134 2.13 0.05 -3.04
C PHE A 134 3.03 -0.58 -4.10
N SER A 135 3.68 0.30 -4.88
CA SER A 135 4.86 -0.10 -5.64
C SER A 135 5.98 -0.52 -4.70
N ASP A 136 6.88 -1.38 -5.17
CA ASP A 136 8.06 -1.82 -4.40
C ASP A 136 8.89 -0.62 -3.90
N ASN A 137 8.91 0.46 -4.68
CA ASN A 137 9.59 1.70 -4.31
C ASN A 137 8.97 2.36 -3.07
N VAL A 138 7.65 2.55 -3.05
CA VAL A 138 6.94 3.14 -1.88
C VAL A 138 7.08 2.23 -0.66
N MET A 139 6.98 0.91 -0.83
CA MET A 139 7.22 -0.04 0.26
C MET A 139 8.62 0.13 0.84
N GLY A 140 9.64 0.26 -0.01
CA GLY A 140 11.02 0.50 0.41
C GLY A 140 11.19 1.79 1.20
N ILE A 141 10.57 2.90 0.75
CA ILE A 141 10.62 4.19 1.44
C ILE A 141 9.99 4.11 2.82
N VAL A 142 8.78 3.56 2.91
CA VAL A 142 8.00 3.50 4.16
C VAL A 142 8.64 2.58 5.20
N THR A 143 9.24 1.46 4.76
CA THR A 143 9.85 0.45 5.63
C THR A 143 11.34 0.63 5.85
N ASP A 144 11.96 1.70 5.34
CA ASP A 144 13.37 1.99 5.57
C ASP A 144 13.68 2.09 7.08
N LYS A 145 14.73 1.41 7.53
CA LYS A 145 15.11 1.35 8.96
C LYS A 145 15.40 2.71 9.57
N ASN A 146 15.95 3.64 8.79
CA ASN A 146 16.47 4.90 9.28
C ASN A 146 15.59 6.10 8.94
N LYS A 147 15.01 6.07 7.74
CA LYS A 147 14.28 7.21 7.16
C LYS A 147 12.78 6.93 7.05
N GLY A 148 12.34 5.67 7.25
CA GLY A 148 10.97 5.25 7.11
C GLY A 148 10.05 5.67 8.25
N LEU A 149 8.82 5.16 8.18
CA LEU A 149 7.74 5.50 9.11
C LEU A 149 7.84 4.77 10.45
N PHE A 150 8.42 3.56 10.46
CA PHE A 150 8.50 2.74 11.68
C PHE A 150 9.49 3.32 12.69
N PRO A 151 9.15 3.29 14.01
CA PRO A 151 10.00 3.85 15.06
C PRO A 151 11.25 2.99 15.29
N LYS A 152 12.39 3.63 15.50
CA LYS A 152 13.61 2.96 15.97
C LYS A 152 13.48 2.59 17.45
N PRO A 153 14.29 1.65 17.99
CA PRO A 153 14.31 1.34 19.42
C PRO A 153 14.49 2.56 20.30
N SER A 154 15.40 3.46 19.92
CA SER A 154 15.65 4.73 20.64
C SER A 154 14.45 5.71 20.64
N GLU A 155 13.49 5.52 19.75
CA GLU A 155 12.26 6.31 19.69
C GLU A 155 11.11 5.67 20.48
N ILE A 156 11.32 4.47 21.09
CA ILE A 156 10.32 3.71 21.82
C ILE A 156 10.71 3.68 23.30
N ARG A 157 9.82 4.11 24.18
CA ARG A 157 9.95 3.96 25.63
C ARG A 157 8.95 2.91 26.10
N LEU A 158 9.47 1.94 26.84
CA LEU A 158 8.74 0.74 27.27
C LEU A 158 8.54 0.78 28.77
N ALA A 159 7.32 0.51 29.25
CA ALA A 159 7.00 0.39 30.66
C ALA A 159 6.01 -0.75 30.89
N CYS A 160 6.29 -1.58 31.90
CA CYS A 160 5.43 -2.68 32.35
C CYS A 160 5.55 -2.81 33.88
N ASP A 161 4.45 -3.03 34.56
CA ASP A 161 4.41 -3.22 36.03
C ASP A 161 4.74 -4.64 36.49
N CYS A 162 5.24 -5.50 35.57
CA CYS A 162 5.65 -6.85 35.92
C CYS A 162 7.02 -6.88 36.65
N PRO A 163 7.27 -7.93 37.49
CA PRO A 163 8.52 -8.04 38.22
C PRO A 163 9.76 -8.42 37.38
N ASP A 164 9.62 -8.51 36.07
CA ASP A 164 10.76 -8.78 35.17
C ASP A 164 11.63 -7.52 35.05
N TRP A 165 12.90 -7.61 35.38
CA TRP A 165 13.85 -6.50 35.34
C TRP A 165 14.30 -6.10 33.93
N ALA A 166 13.96 -6.92 32.91
CA ALA A 166 14.34 -6.64 31.53
C ALA A 166 13.52 -5.47 30.98
N GLU A 167 14.18 -4.53 30.29
CA GLU A 167 13.56 -3.39 29.64
C GLU A 167 12.43 -3.84 28.70
N MET A 168 12.67 -4.89 27.91
CA MET A 168 11.63 -5.56 27.16
C MET A 168 11.28 -6.92 27.80
N CYS A 169 10.23 -6.97 28.58
CA CYS A 169 9.67 -8.22 29.08
C CYS A 169 8.77 -8.91 28.05
N LYS A 170 8.37 -10.16 28.33
CA LYS A 170 7.44 -10.93 27.44
C LYS A 170 6.07 -10.27 27.23
N HIS A 171 5.60 -9.47 28.20
CA HIS A 171 4.31 -8.77 28.12
C HIS A 171 4.39 -7.59 27.15
N ILE A 172 5.46 -6.79 27.23
CA ILE A 172 5.74 -5.73 26.25
C ILE A 172 5.90 -6.31 24.86
N ALA A 173 6.67 -7.40 24.71
CA ALA A 173 6.81 -8.08 23.43
C ALA A 173 5.46 -8.53 22.85
N ALA A 174 4.56 -9.05 23.70
CA ALA A 174 3.20 -9.43 23.27
C ALA A 174 2.38 -8.23 22.81
N VAL A 175 2.49 -7.08 23.49
CA VAL A 175 1.81 -5.84 23.11
C VAL A 175 2.33 -5.32 21.76
N LEU A 176 3.65 -5.33 21.57
CA LEU A 176 4.23 -4.90 20.30
C LEU A 176 3.75 -5.77 19.12
N TYR A 177 3.66 -7.09 19.28
CA TYR A 177 3.02 -7.96 18.29
C TYR A 177 1.51 -7.68 18.15
N GLY A 178 0.83 -7.37 19.25
CA GLY A 178 -0.58 -6.97 19.25
C GLY A 178 -0.82 -5.68 18.46
N VAL A 179 0.12 -4.73 18.48
CA VAL A 179 0.07 -3.54 17.60
C VAL A 179 0.06 -3.98 16.15
N GLY A 180 0.94 -4.92 15.74
CA GLY A 180 0.95 -5.45 14.37
C GLY A 180 -0.42 -6.05 13.97
N THR A 181 -1.04 -6.83 14.86
CA THR A 181 -2.40 -7.36 14.61
C THR A 181 -3.45 -6.25 14.50
N ARG A 182 -3.33 -5.20 15.31
CA ARG A 182 -4.25 -4.05 15.23
C ARG A 182 -4.08 -3.27 13.92
N LEU A 183 -2.86 -3.13 13.43
CA LEU A 183 -2.57 -2.48 12.14
C LEU A 183 -3.11 -3.26 10.93
N ASP A 184 -3.39 -4.56 11.05
CA ASP A 184 -4.11 -5.31 10.02
C ASP A 184 -5.54 -4.82 9.80
N GLN A 185 -6.18 -4.33 10.85
CA GLN A 185 -7.56 -3.87 10.84
C GLN A 185 -7.66 -2.34 10.65
N GLN A 186 -6.72 -1.60 11.21
CA GLN A 186 -6.70 -0.15 11.30
C GLN A 186 -5.29 0.38 11.03
N PRO A 187 -4.82 0.33 9.78
CA PRO A 187 -3.45 0.74 9.41
C PRO A 187 -3.19 2.24 9.64
N GLU A 188 -4.23 3.07 9.63
CA GLU A 188 -4.15 4.50 9.96
C GLU A 188 -3.60 4.77 11.38
N LEU A 189 -3.72 3.81 12.29
CA LEU A 189 -3.19 3.92 13.64
C LEU A 189 -1.65 4.03 13.69
N LEU A 190 -0.94 3.55 12.66
CA LEU A 190 0.51 3.75 12.58
C LEU A 190 0.86 5.23 12.42
N PHE A 191 0.11 5.94 11.58
CA PHE A 191 0.30 7.38 11.37
C PHE A 191 -0.08 8.17 12.61
N LEU A 192 -1.18 7.80 13.28
CA LEU A 192 -1.59 8.36 14.57
C LEU A 192 -0.47 8.16 15.62
N LEU A 193 0.09 6.94 15.70
CA LEU A 193 1.15 6.59 16.61
C LEU A 193 2.44 7.40 16.37
N ARG A 194 2.72 7.73 15.11
CA ARG A 194 3.86 8.59 14.72
C ARG A 194 3.52 10.08 14.72
N ASN A 195 2.29 10.45 15.08
CA ASN A 195 1.81 11.83 15.10
C ASN A 195 1.94 12.54 13.75
N VAL A 196 1.57 11.86 12.69
CA VAL A 196 1.51 12.40 11.31
C VAL A 196 0.17 12.12 10.68
N ASP A 197 -0.21 12.96 9.74
CA ASP A 197 -1.46 12.84 9.01
C ASP A 197 -1.24 12.08 7.69
N HIS A 198 -1.90 10.94 7.54
CA HIS A 198 -1.82 10.10 6.34
C HIS A 198 -2.56 10.70 5.14
N GLU A 199 -3.58 11.53 5.35
CA GLU A 199 -4.35 12.18 4.28
C GLU A 199 -3.45 13.08 3.43
N VAL A 200 -2.43 13.67 4.05
CA VAL A 200 -1.47 14.55 3.36
C VAL A 200 -0.64 13.81 2.29
N LEU A 201 -0.50 12.48 2.39
CA LEU A 201 0.19 11.68 1.36
C LEU A 201 -0.57 11.67 0.03
N ILE A 202 -1.88 11.88 0.07
CA ILE A 202 -2.79 11.80 -1.07
C ILE A 202 -3.13 13.19 -1.59
N SER A 203 -3.27 14.17 -0.70
CA SER A 203 -3.65 15.55 -1.05
C SER A 203 -2.67 16.20 -2.04
N GLN A 204 -1.38 15.90 -1.94
CA GLN A 204 -0.37 16.41 -2.87
C GLN A 204 -0.53 15.88 -4.30
N GLU A 205 -1.12 14.71 -4.48
CA GLU A 205 -1.39 14.16 -5.80
C GLU A 205 -2.56 14.85 -6.48
N LEU A 206 -3.62 15.17 -5.73
CA LEU A 206 -4.76 15.94 -6.24
C LEU A 206 -4.33 17.34 -6.70
N GLU A 207 -3.42 17.99 -5.97
CA GLU A 207 -2.85 19.29 -6.37
C GLU A 207 -1.95 19.18 -7.62
N LEU A 208 -1.11 18.15 -7.71
CA LEU A 208 -0.27 17.92 -8.89
C LEU A 208 -1.10 17.52 -10.12
N GLN A 209 -2.13 16.70 -9.95
CA GLN A 209 -3.03 16.32 -11.04
C GLN A 209 -3.92 17.49 -11.49
N SER A 210 -4.40 18.33 -10.57
CA SER A 210 -5.13 19.55 -10.89
C SER A 210 -4.24 20.58 -11.60
N ALA A 211 -3.01 20.80 -11.12
CA ALA A 211 -2.05 21.72 -11.75
C ALA A 211 -1.61 21.26 -13.16
N THR A 212 -1.46 19.94 -13.34
CA THR A 212 -1.14 19.38 -14.68
C THR A 212 -2.34 19.35 -15.61
N SER A 213 -3.56 19.18 -15.08
CA SER A 213 -4.80 19.25 -15.87
C SER A 213 -5.14 20.69 -16.27
N GLU A 214 -4.89 21.68 -15.42
CA GLU A 214 -5.05 23.10 -15.77
C GLU A 214 -4.02 23.58 -16.80
N LYS A 215 -2.76 23.16 -16.72
CA LYS A 215 -1.77 23.42 -17.77
C LYS A 215 -2.14 22.77 -19.12
N ARG A 216 -2.75 21.58 -19.10
CA ARG A 216 -3.28 20.91 -20.29
C ARG A 216 -4.54 21.60 -20.83
N LYS A 217 -5.44 22.08 -19.96
CA LYS A 217 -6.63 22.84 -20.36
C LYS A 217 -6.25 24.20 -20.95
N ARG A 218 -5.32 24.94 -20.34
CA ARG A 218 -4.83 26.22 -20.89
C ARG A 218 -4.14 26.09 -22.25
N ARG A 219 -3.40 24.98 -22.49
CA ARG A 219 -2.82 24.69 -23.83
C ARG A 219 -3.86 24.24 -24.85
N ARG A 220 -4.96 23.60 -24.44
CA ARG A 220 -6.02 23.17 -25.37
C ARG A 220 -7.03 24.28 -25.70
N LEU A 221 -7.24 25.22 -24.78
CA LEU A 221 -8.14 26.37 -25.02
C LEU A 221 -7.51 27.46 -25.92
N ALA A 222 -6.20 27.41 -26.17
CA ALA A 222 -5.54 28.34 -27.10
C ALA A 222 -5.65 27.92 -28.58
N ASP A 223 -6.01 26.64 -28.85
CA ASP A 223 -5.99 26.03 -30.20
C ASP A 223 -7.31 25.33 -30.58
N SER A 224 -8.37 25.39 -29.81
CA SER A 224 -9.65 24.79 -30.16
C SER A 224 -10.64 25.90 -30.53
N ASP A 225 -11.06 25.91 -31.80
CA ASP A 225 -12.19 26.70 -32.24
C ASP A 225 -13.42 26.42 -31.34
N LEU A 226 -13.90 27.48 -30.70
CA LEU A 226 -15.10 27.45 -29.87
C LEU A 226 -16.37 27.07 -30.66
N SER A 227 -16.31 27.12 -31.99
CA SER A 227 -17.36 26.71 -32.92
C SER A 227 -17.69 25.21 -32.84
N ASP A 228 -16.70 24.34 -32.56
CA ASP A 228 -16.91 22.87 -32.53
C ASP A 228 -17.61 22.40 -31.22
N ILE A 229 -17.64 23.25 -30.19
CA ILE A 229 -18.23 22.88 -28.88
C ILE A 229 -19.67 23.32 -28.74
N PHE A 230 -20.08 24.40 -29.41
CA PHE A 230 -21.39 25.01 -29.22
C PHE A 230 -22.32 24.98 -30.44
N GLY A 231 -21.88 24.45 -31.60
CA GLY A 231 -22.74 24.26 -32.76
C GLY A 231 -23.43 25.54 -33.26
N VAL A 232 -22.80 26.70 -33.07
CA VAL A 232 -23.37 28.00 -33.51
C VAL A 232 -22.46 28.58 -34.57
N ASP A 233 -22.94 28.56 -35.82
CA ASP A 233 -22.32 29.25 -36.93
C ASP A 233 -22.41 30.75 -36.74
N MET A 234 -21.29 31.39 -36.40
CA MET A 234 -21.17 32.86 -36.41
C MET A 234 -20.46 33.29 -37.69
N GLU A 235 -21.20 33.91 -38.56
CA GLU A 235 -20.68 34.56 -39.79
C GLU A 235 -19.60 35.60 -39.44
N ALA A 236 -18.41 35.41 -40.03
CA ALA A 236 -17.29 36.32 -39.90
C ALA A 236 -17.36 37.47 -40.92
N PRO A 237 -17.06 38.73 -40.53
CA PRO A 237 -17.01 39.85 -41.48
C PRO A 237 -15.82 39.78 -42.40
N VAL A 238 -16.09 39.94 -43.68
CA VAL A 238 -15.13 39.95 -44.77
C VAL A 238 -14.19 41.15 -44.67
N LYS A 239 -12.86 40.94 -44.77
CA LYS A 239 -11.85 41.96 -45.08
C LYS A 239 -10.97 41.54 -46.26
N PRO A 240 -10.62 42.45 -47.18
CA PRO A 240 -10.08 42.11 -48.49
C PRO A 240 -8.56 41.88 -48.54
N GLY A 241 -8.22 41.05 -49.41
CA GLY A 241 -7.02 40.58 -49.99
C GLY A 241 -5.63 41.15 -49.69
N ARG A 242 -4.71 40.21 -49.46
CA ARG A 242 -3.30 40.38 -49.86
C ARG A 242 -2.71 39.02 -50.26
N LYS A 243 -2.40 38.91 -51.55
CA LYS A 243 -1.70 37.76 -52.15
C LYS A 243 -0.36 37.55 -51.48
N ARG A 244 -0.08 36.33 -50.99
CA ARG A 244 1.27 35.87 -50.66
C ARG A 244 1.52 34.45 -51.18
N ARG A 245 2.60 34.36 -51.89
CA ARG A 245 3.33 33.26 -52.54
C ARG A 245 3.28 31.93 -51.79
N ALA A 246 3.10 30.88 -52.54
CA ALA A 246 3.28 29.50 -52.16
C ALA A 246 4.74 29.20 -51.75
N VAL A 247 4.95 28.64 -50.58
CA VAL A 247 6.20 28.01 -50.15
C VAL A 247 5.87 26.58 -49.71
N GLY A 248 6.68 25.66 -50.22
CA GLY A 248 6.46 24.23 -50.28
C GLY A 248 6.18 23.55 -48.93
N LYS A 249 5.29 22.58 -48.95
CA LYS A 249 4.98 21.66 -47.88
C LYS A 249 6.18 20.73 -47.64
N LYS A 250 6.93 20.95 -46.56
CA LYS A 250 7.80 19.92 -45.97
C LYS A 250 6.92 18.93 -45.22
N ALA A 251 6.90 17.69 -45.64
CA ALA A 251 6.24 16.57 -44.99
C ALA A 251 6.83 16.36 -43.59
N THR A 252 6.08 16.63 -42.54
CA THR A 252 6.45 16.29 -41.15
C THR A 252 6.27 14.79 -40.92
N ARG A 253 7.41 14.13 -40.74
CA ARG A 253 7.54 12.70 -40.41
C ARG A 253 6.84 12.46 -39.06
N LYS A 254 5.66 11.80 -39.06
CA LYS A 254 4.94 11.38 -37.86
C LYS A 254 5.87 10.51 -37.04
N LYS A 255 6.24 10.95 -35.82
CA LYS A 255 6.87 10.12 -34.81
C LYS A 255 5.94 8.93 -34.50
N LYS A 256 6.41 7.70 -34.72
CA LYS A 256 5.70 6.47 -34.35
C LYS A 256 5.58 6.46 -32.83
N THR A 257 4.37 6.65 -32.31
CA THR A 257 4.06 6.48 -30.87
C THR A 257 4.29 5.03 -30.48
N ALA A 258 5.05 4.80 -29.41
CA ALA A 258 5.28 3.48 -28.85
C ALA A 258 3.94 2.84 -28.42
N PHE A 259 3.75 1.56 -28.72
CA PHE A 259 2.55 0.82 -28.32
C PHE A 259 2.49 0.68 -26.79
N THR A 260 1.45 1.24 -26.18
CA THR A 260 1.21 1.11 -24.74
C THR A 260 0.23 -0.04 -24.48
N PRO A 261 0.63 -1.12 -23.80
CA PRO A 261 -0.21 -2.28 -23.58
C PRO A 261 -1.30 -1.97 -22.54
N THR A 262 -2.48 -1.61 -22.99
CA THR A 262 -3.69 -1.49 -22.18
C THR A 262 -4.70 -2.57 -22.57
N ALA A 263 -5.62 -2.92 -21.69
CA ALA A 263 -6.69 -3.89 -21.96
C ALA A 263 -7.44 -3.56 -23.28
N ALA A 264 -7.81 -2.30 -23.44
CA ALA A 264 -8.47 -1.82 -24.65
C ALA A 264 -7.56 -1.85 -25.91
N ALA A 265 -6.23 -1.67 -25.75
CA ALA A 265 -5.30 -1.73 -26.86
C ALA A 265 -5.10 -3.19 -27.33
N VAL A 266 -5.03 -4.15 -26.42
CA VAL A 266 -4.93 -5.58 -26.74
C VAL A 266 -6.20 -6.07 -27.44
N ALA A 267 -7.38 -5.74 -26.93
CA ALA A 267 -8.66 -6.10 -27.54
C ALA A 267 -8.81 -5.50 -28.96
N ARG A 268 -8.43 -4.22 -29.14
CA ARG A 268 -8.42 -3.58 -30.47
C ARG A 268 -7.44 -4.24 -31.43
N LEU A 269 -6.25 -4.63 -30.94
CA LEU A 269 -5.24 -5.29 -31.75
C LEU A 269 -5.70 -6.66 -32.25
N ARG A 270 -6.31 -7.47 -31.36
CA ARG A 270 -6.89 -8.77 -31.70
C ARG A 270 -8.02 -8.65 -32.73
N LYS A 271 -8.96 -7.71 -32.50
CA LYS A 271 -10.05 -7.41 -33.43
C LYS A 271 -9.54 -6.95 -34.80
N ARG A 272 -8.48 -6.12 -34.85
CA ARG A 272 -7.84 -5.66 -36.09
C ARG A 272 -7.33 -6.82 -36.94
N PHE A 273 -6.86 -7.90 -36.31
CA PHE A 273 -6.39 -9.10 -37.01
C PHE A 273 -7.49 -10.11 -37.32
N GLY A 274 -8.74 -9.89 -36.86
CA GLY A 274 -9.85 -10.83 -37.03
C GLY A 274 -9.63 -12.16 -36.31
N MET A 275 -8.83 -12.19 -35.24
CA MET A 275 -8.43 -13.41 -34.55
C MET A 275 -9.28 -13.65 -33.31
N ASN A 276 -9.59 -14.93 -33.03
CA ASN A 276 -10.15 -15.35 -31.73
C ASN A 276 -9.05 -15.32 -30.65
N THR A 277 -9.44 -15.48 -29.38
CA THR A 277 -8.53 -15.40 -28.22
C THR A 277 -7.40 -16.43 -28.29
N SER A 278 -7.70 -17.66 -28.75
CA SER A 278 -6.73 -18.74 -28.85
C SER A 278 -5.70 -18.49 -29.98
N GLN A 279 -6.16 -17.97 -31.11
CA GLN A 279 -5.28 -17.62 -32.24
C GLN A 279 -4.34 -16.47 -31.88
N PHE A 280 -4.88 -15.44 -31.24
CA PHE A 280 -4.09 -14.29 -30.81
C PHE A 280 -3.07 -14.67 -29.72
N ALA A 281 -3.46 -15.56 -28.79
CA ALA A 281 -2.57 -16.08 -27.76
C ALA A 281 -1.36 -16.80 -28.36
N LYS A 282 -1.57 -17.66 -29.35
CA LYS A 282 -0.47 -18.32 -30.11
C LYS A 282 0.43 -17.31 -30.81
N LEU A 283 -0.14 -16.30 -31.46
CA LEU A 283 0.64 -15.27 -32.18
C LEU A 283 1.55 -14.46 -31.24
N VAL A 284 1.12 -14.23 -30.00
CA VAL A 284 1.88 -13.50 -28.97
C VAL A 284 2.80 -14.43 -28.18
N GLY A 285 2.55 -15.75 -28.19
CA GLY A 285 3.31 -16.74 -27.40
C GLY A 285 2.87 -16.82 -25.93
N VAL A 286 1.57 -16.72 -25.67
CA VAL A 286 0.96 -16.81 -24.33
C VAL A 286 -0.22 -17.77 -24.31
N SER A 287 -0.74 -18.11 -23.13
CA SER A 287 -1.92 -18.96 -23.01
C SER A 287 -3.23 -18.19 -23.33
N PRO A 288 -4.29 -18.85 -23.86
CA PRO A 288 -5.57 -18.20 -24.12
C PRO A 288 -6.20 -17.53 -22.89
N PRO A 289 -6.16 -18.12 -21.66
CA PRO A 289 -6.63 -17.45 -20.46
C PRO A 289 -5.90 -16.15 -20.15
N THR A 290 -4.60 -16.06 -20.49
CA THR A 290 -3.81 -14.85 -20.30
C THR A 290 -4.34 -13.70 -21.13
N VAL A 291 -4.69 -13.95 -22.41
CA VAL A 291 -5.28 -12.92 -23.29
C VAL A 291 -6.65 -12.48 -22.76
N SER A 292 -7.48 -13.43 -22.31
CA SER A 292 -8.78 -13.14 -21.71
C SER A 292 -8.65 -12.25 -20.47
N ASN A 293 -7.69 -12.56 -19.59
CA ASN A 293 -7.41 -11.75 -18.40
C ASN A 293 -6.93 -10.34 -18.76
N TRP A 294 -6.14 -10.20 -19.82
CA TRP A 294 -5.71 -8.87 -20.29
C TRP A 294 -6.88 -8.04 -20.82
N GLU A 295 -7.79 -8.64 -21.58
CA GLU A 295 -8.94 -7.94 -22.16
C GLU A 295 -9.98 -7.54 -21.09
N ASN A 296 -10.10 -8.34 -20.01
CA ASN A 296 -10.99 -8.06 -18.88
C ASN A 296 -10.37 -7.16 -17.81
N GLY A 297 -9.07 -6.85 -17.93
CA GLY A 297 -8.38 -5.94 -17.01
C GLY A 297 -8.77 -4.48 -17.21
N SER A 298 -8.48 -3.64 -16.23
CA SER A 298 -8.66 -2.18 -16.31
C SER A 298 -7.31 -1.47 -16.35
N GLY A 299 -7.17 -0.47 -17.24
CA GLY A 299 -5.97 0.37 -17.32
C GLY A 299 -4.80 -0.22 -18.10
N THR A 300 -3.58 0.15 -17.70
CA THR A 300 -2.32 -0.36 -18.28
C THR A 300 -1.99 -1.73 -17.70
N LEU A 301 -1.63 -2.66 -18.59
CA LEU A 301 -1.29 -4.03 -18.20
C LEU A 301 0.14 -4.10 -17.68
N ASN A 302 0.32 -4.65 -16.48
CA ASN A 302 1.63 -4.94 -15.93
C ASN A 302 2.16 -6.27 -16.51
N LEU A 303 2.93 -6.17 -17.60
CA LEU A 303 3.43 -7.31 -18.35
C LEU A 303 4.93 -7.52 -18.09
N ARG A 304 5.37 -8.78 -18.07
CA ARG A 304 6.80 -9.09 -18.08
C ARG A 304 7.44 -8.55 -19.36
N GLN A 305 8.69 -8.09 -19.30
CA GLN A 305 9.42 -7.47 -20.41
C GLN A 305 9.29 -8.28 -21.70
N ARG A 306 9.55 -9.59 -21.66
CA ARG A 306 9.42 -10.49 -22.81
C ARG A 306 8.04 -10.44 -23.48
N THR A 307 6.99 -10.36 -22.70
CA THR A 307 5.60 -10.32 -23.19
C THR A 307 5.26 -8.96 -23.77
N GLN A 308 5.77 -7.89 -23.17
CA GLN A 308 5.62 -6.53 -23.65
C GLN A 308 6.32 -6.35 -25.01
N ASP A 309 7.51 -6.89 -25.14
CA ASP A 309 8.27 -6.87 -26.41
C ASP A 309 7.54 -7.66 -27.50
N ALA A 310 7.00 -8.85 -27.17
CA ALA A 310 6.21 -9.65 -28.10
C ALA A 310 4.94 -8.91 -28.58
N LEU A 311 4.17 -8.28 -27.69
CA LEU A 311 3.02 -7.47 -28.03
C LEU A 311 3.39 -6.25 -28.87
N THR A 312 4.52 -5.61 -28.57
CA THR A 312 5.02 -4.46 -29.35
C THR A 312 5.42 -4.86 -30.76
N GLN A 313 6.03 -6.04 -30.91
CA GLN A 313 6.34 -6.58 -32.25
C GLN A 313 5.06 -6.94 -33.01
N VAL A 314 4.12 -7.61 -32.36
CA VAL A 314 2.83 -7.96 -32.99
C VAL A 314 2.03 -6.72 -33.35
N ALA A 315 2.09 -5.65 -32.56
CA ALA A 315 1.39 -4.39 -32.85
C ALA A 315 1.88 -3.69 -34.16
N LYS A 316 3.13 -3.96 -34.57
CA LYS A 316 3.72 -3.44 -35.81
C LYS A 316 3.30 -4.20 -37.08
N LEU A 317 2.71 -5.40 -36.92
CA LEU A 317 2.31 -6.24 -38.04
C LEU A 317 1.06 -5.70 -38.74
N THR A 318 0.97 -5.93 -40.04
CA THR A 318 -0.30 -5.79 -40.77
C THR A 318 -1.18 -7.04 -40.56
N PRO A 319 -2.50 -6.99 -40.80
CA PRO A 319 -3.37 -8.17 -40.66
C PRO A 319 -2.91 -9.36 -41.49
N GLU A 320 -2.43 -9.11 -42.70
CA GLU A 320 -1.90 -10.14 -43.62
C GLU A 320 -0.62 -10.79 -43.07
N GLN A 321 0.30 -9.98 -42.53
CA GLN A 321 1.54 -10.46 -41.89
C GLN A 321 1.24 -11.28 -40.63
N ALA A 322 0.28 -10.86 -39.84
CA ALA A 322 -0.16 -11.59 -38.66
C ALA A 322 -0.76 -12.96 -39.03
N ALA A 323 -1.59 -13.01 -40.07
CA ALA A 323 -2.17 -14.24 -40.57
C ALA A 323 -1.10 -15.20 -41.17
N ARG A 324 -0.10 -14.70 -41.88
CA ARG A 324 1.03 -15.51 -42.40
C ARG A 324 1.88 -16.06 -41.28
N LYS A 325 2.20 -15.24 -40.27
CA LYS A 325 2.96 -15.69 -39.07
C LYS A 325 2.21 -16.77 -38.30
N PHE A 326 0.91 -16.62 -38.07
CA PHE A 326 0.07 -17.62 -37.43
C PHE A 326 0.04 -18.96 -38.18
N LYS A 327 0.01 -18.93 -39.52
CA LYS A 327 0.03 -20.16 -40.38
C LYS A 327 1.40 -20.88 -40.30
N ARG A 328 2.51 -20.15 -40.17
CA ARG A 328 3.87 -20.71 -40.11
C ARG A 328 4.18 -21.39 -38.79
N ASP A 329 3.54 -20.94 -37.69
CA ASP A 329 3.73 -21.44 -36.34
C ASP A 329 2.67 -22.53 -35.97
N ARG A 330 1.97 -23.09 -37.02
CA ARG A 330 0.98 -24.17 -36.92
C ARG A 330 1.60 -25.52 -37.23
#